data_d3511d51b8bb389704ae1dcecbaedf65
#
_entry.id   d3511d51b8bb389704ae1dcecbaedf65
#
_cell.length_a   1.000
_cell.length_b   1.000
_cell.length_c   1.000
_cell.angle_alpha   90.00
_cell.angle_beta   90.00
_cell.angle_gamma   90.00
#
_symmetry.space_group_name_H-M   'P 1'
#
loop_
_entity.id
_entity.type
_entity.pdbx_description
1 polymer ?
#
loop_
_entity_poly.entity_id
_entity_poly.type
_entity_poly.pdbx_seq_one_letter_code
_entity_poly.pdbx_strand_id
1 'polypeptide(L)'
;LVPSCAEGGVLGVLPGIVGSIQAMETIKLILGSGDSLAGRLLLFDALGMKFRELKLRKNPDCPMCGRNRTIHQLIDYYEFCGVRGEEAPVPDLQVPEMTPRELKSRLDRGDDLYILDVREPHEYQICNIKGHLMPLGELPRRVHELDSSREIVAHCRSGKRSAEAVDFLRKAGFRKIHNLKGGILAWSDDVDPSVPKY
;
A
#
# COMPACT_ATOMS: atom_id res chain seq x y z
N LEU A 1 10.93 -15.41 -7.09
CA LEU A 1 10.45 -14.29 -6.28
C LEU A 1 9.04 -14.63 -5.83
N VAL A 2 8.77 -14.53 -4.54
CA VAL A 2 7.43 -14.71 -3.97
C VAL A 2 6.70 -13.37 -4.14
N PRO A 3 5.47 -13.34 -4.70
CA PRO A 3 4.71 -12.10 -4.82
C PRO A 3 4.42 -11.51 -3.42
N SER A 4 4.26 -10.21 -3.35
CA SER A 4 3.85 -9.55 -2.11
C SER A 4 2.44 -10.01 -1.68
N CYS A 5 2.11 -9.88 -0.40
CA CYS A 5 0.75 -10.21 0.08
C CYS A 5 -0.35 -9.39 -0.62
N ALA A 6 -0.02 -8.19 -1.08
CA ALA A 6 -0.93 -7.33 -1.84
C ALA A 6 -1.20 -7.86 -3.25
N GLU A 7 -0.21 -8.53 -3.85
CA GLU A 7 -0.32 -9.09 -5.20
C GLU A 7 -0.90 -10.50 -5.21
N GLY A 8 -0.45 -11.34 -4.28
CA GLY A 8 -0.83 -12.76 -4.21
C GLY A 8 -2.09 -13.03 -3.38
N GLY A 9 -2.47 -12.10 -2.53
CA GLY A 9 -3.51 -12.32 -1.53
C GLY A 9 -3.07 -13.26 -0.41
N VAL A 10 -3.78 -13.24 0.70
CA VAL A 10 -3.56 -14.15 1.84
C VAL A 10 -4.91 -14.60 2.39
N LEU A 11 -5.06 -15.92 2.58
CA LEU A 11 -6.21 -16.45 3.33
C LEU A 11 -6.09 -16.04 4.80
N GLY A 12 -6.98 -15.15 5.26
CA GLY A 12 -6.93 -14.58 6.61
C GLY A 12 -6.93 -15.59 7.75
N VAL A 13 -7.42 -16.81 7.53
CA VAL A 13 -7.37 -17.92 8.50
C VAL A 13 -5.94 -18.38 8.78
N LEU A 14 -5.03 -18.30 7.80
CA LEU A 14 -3.63 -18.76 7.97
C LEU A 14 -2.86 -17.94 9.02
N PRO A 15 -2.85 -16.60 8.96
CA PRO A 15 -2.27 -15.79 10.03
C PRO A 15 -2.87 -16.07 11.40
N GLY A 16 -4.16 -16.36 11.49
CA GLY A 16 -4.83 -16.74 12.75
C GLY A 16 -4.27 -18.01 13.35
N ILE A 17 -4.13 -19.09 12.56
CA ILE A 17 -3.56 -20.37 13.01
C ILE A 17 -2.10 -20.19 13.41
N VAL A 18 -1.29 -19.57 12.55
CA VAL A 18 0.14 -19.35 12.81
C VAL A 18 0.34 -18.45 14.03
N GLY A 19 -0.46 -17.37 14.15
CA GLY A 19 -0.41 -16.47 15.30
C GLY A 19 -0.76 -17.15 16.63
N SER A 20 -1.73 -18.06 16.64
CA SER A 20 -2.06 -18.86 17.82
C SER A 20 -0.92 -19.78 18.23
N ILE A 21 -0.24 -20.40 17.25
CA ILE A 21 0.95 -21.22 17.53
C ILE A 21 2.08 -20.35 18.11
N GLN A 22 2.34 -19.18 17.53
CA GLN A 22 3.36 -18.23 18.02
C GLN A 22 3.05 -17.75 19.44
N ALA A 23 1.80 -17.45 19.75
CA ALA A 23 1.38 -17.08 21.09
C ALA A 23 1.64 -18.21 22.10
N MET A 24 1.32 -19.46 21.72
CA MET A 24 1.60 -20.62 22.57
C MET A 24 3.11 -20.82 22.79
N GLU A 25 3.93 -20.67 21.76
CA GLU A 25 5.39 -20.73 21.89
C GLU A 25 5.92 -19.65 22.85
N THR A 26 5.38 -18.44 22.75
CA THR A 26 5.73 -17.34 23.66
C THR A 26 5.39 -17.68 25.11
N ILE A 27 4.20 -18.25 25.37
CA ILE A 27 3.77 -18.67 26.71
C ILE A 27 4.70 -19.76 27.24
N LYS A 28 5.07 -20.75 26.43
CA LYS A 28 6.03 -21.80 26.84
C LYS A 28 7.39 -21.24 27.27
N LEU A 29 7.89 -20.23 26.50
CA LEU A 29 9.15 -19.56 26.83
C LEU A 29 9.05 -18.77 28.15
N ILE A 30 7.94 -18.08 28.41
CA ILE A 30 7.71 -17.31 29.65
C ILE A 30 7.62 -18.25 30.85
N LEU A 31 6.88 -19.35 30.71
CA LEU A 31 6.68 -20.32 31.79
C LEU A 31 7.87 -21.27 31.99
N GLY A 32 8.80 -21.34 31.06
CA GLY A 32 9.90 -22.29 31.07
C GLY A 32 9.42 -23.76 31.04
N SER A 33 8.26 -24.01 30.41
CA SER A 33 7.61 -25.34 30.42
C SER A 33 7.22 -25.78 29.01
N GLY A 34 7.28 -27.08 28.77
CA GLY A 34 6.99 -27.73 27.48
C GLY A 34 8.16 -27.65 26.49
N ASP A 35 8.00 -28.36 25.36
CA ASP A 35 8.98 -28.38 24.28
C ASP A 35 8.82 -27.14 23.39
N SER A 36 9.78 -26.21 23.43
CA SER A 36 9.82 -25.02 22.58
C SER A 36 10.24 -25.37 21.16
N LEU A 37 9.73 -24.62 20.17
CA LEU A 37 10.18 -24.68 18.78
C LEU A 37 11.53 -24.00 18.54
N ALA A 38 12.24 -23.55 19.56
CA ALA A 38 13.59 -22.99 19.41
C ALA A 38 14.53 -23.98 18.71
N GLY A 39 15.17 -23.56 17.61
CA GLY A 39 16.02 -24.42 16.78
C GLY A 39 15.24 -25.40 15.87
N ARG A 40 13.95 -25.19 15.69
CA ARG A 40 13.08 -25.98 14.81
C ARG A 40 12.26 -25.06 13.91
N LEU A 41 11.96 -25.52 12.70
CA LEU A 41 11.04 -24.85 11.77
C LEU A 41 9.79 -25.71 11.61
N LEU A 42 8.65 -25.20 11.98
CA LEU A 42 7.36 -25.84 11.76
C LEU A 42 6.77 -25.37 10.42
N LEU A 43 6.56 -26.30 9.50
CA LEU A 43 5.87 -26.06 8.24
C LEU A 43 4.42 -26.52 8.37
N PHE A 44 3.49 -25.67 7.96
CA PHE A 44 2.07 -25.97 7.94
C PHE A 44 1.55 -25.99 6.50
N ASP A 45 1.11 -27.17 6.03
CA ASP A 45 0.37 -27.34 4.79
C ASP A 45 -1.12 -27.26 5.10
N ALA A 46 -1.73 -26.11 4.87
CA ALA A 46 -3.12 -25.89 5.22
C ALA A 46 -4.10 -26.67 4.32
N LEU A 47 -3.74 -26.94 3.07
CA LEU A 47 -4.61 -27.72 2.16
C LEU A 47 -4.60 -29.20 2.52
N GLY A 48 -3.44 -29.74 2.89
CA GLY A 48 -3.30 -31.11 3.34
C GLY A 48 -3.51 -31.29 4.83
N MET A 49 -3.72 -30.22 5.61
CA MET A 49 -3.80 -30.19 7.08
C MET A 49 -2.67 -30.97 7.74
N LYS A 50 -1.44 -30.72 7.27
CA LYS A 50 -0.25 -31.43 7.73
C LYS A 50 0.77 -30.48 8.31
N PHE A 51 1.39 -30.93 9.42
CA PHE A 51 2.54 -30.27 9.98
C PHE A 51 3.80 -31.08 9.71
N ARG A 52 4.88 -30.41 9.38
CA ARG A 52 6.20 -31.01 9.22
C ARG A 52 7.22 -30.18 9.96
N GLU A 53 8.07 -30.84 10.75
CA GLU A 53 9.10 -30.19 11.54
C GLU A 53 10.49 -30.47 10.93
N LEU A 54 11.30 -29.41 10.87
CA LEU A 54 12.70 -29.47 10.42
C LEU A 54 13.59 -28.91 11.55
N LYS A 55 14.73 -29.58 11.79
CA LYS A 55 15.75 -29.08 12.72
C LYS A 55 16.56 -27.96 12.04
N LEU A 56 16.66 -26.83 12.71
CA LEU A 56 17.50 -25.71 12.29
C LEU A 56 18.82 -25.73 13.03
N ARG A 57 19.92 -25.62 12.30
CA ARG A 57 21.25 -25.41 12.89
C ARG A 57 21.58 -23.92 12.85
N LYS A 58 22.16 -23.42 13.95
CA LYS A 58 22.66 -22.05 13.98
C LYS A 58 23.75 -21.87 12.94
N ASN A 59 23.58 -20.88 12.06
CA ASN A 59 24.64 -20.48 11.13
C ASN A 59 25.72 -19.70 11.89
N PRO A 60 26.97 -20.20 11.99
CA PRO A 60 28.04 -19.49 12.67
C PRO A 60 28.41 -18.17 12.01
N ASP A 61 28.11 -18.01 10.72
CA ASP A 61 28.41 -16.80 9.91
C ASP A 61 27.17 -15.93 9.68
N CYS A 62 26.13 -16.12 10.49
CA CYS A 62 24.93 -15.29 10.43
C CYS A 62 25.28 -13.82 10.68
N PRO A 63 24.92 -12.88 9.77
CA PRO A 63 25.25 -11.46 9.95
C PRO A 63 24.58 -10.83 11.18
N MET A 64 23.50 -11.42 11.71
CA MET A 64 22.77 -10.91 12.86
C MET A 64 23.24 -11.51 14.20
N CYS A 65 23.48 -12.82 14.25
CA CYS A 65 23.76 -13.53 15.50
C CYS A 65 24.96 -14.48 15.43
N GLY A 66 25.71 -14.48 14.33
CA GLY A 66 26.95 -15.24 14.15
C GLY A 66 28.15 -14.64 14.87
N ARG A 67 29.36 -15.15 14.58
CA ARG A 67 30.61 -14.69 15.19
C ARG A 67 30.96 -13.25 14.79
N ASN A 68 30.76 -12.91 13.53
CA ASN A 68 31.03 -11.58 12.96
C ASN A 68 29.70 -10.91 12.60
N ARG A 69 29.11 -10.23 13.56
CA ARG A 69 27.85 -9.51 13.35
C ARG A 69 28.08 -8.27 12.51
N THR A 70 27.27 -8.09 11.48
CA THR A 70 27.26 -6.88 10.64
C THR A 70 25.95 -6.11 10.73
N ILE A 71 24.87 -6.75 11.21
CA ILE A 71 23.56 -6.12 11.42
C ILE A 71 23.45 -5.73 12.89
N HIS A 72 23.44 -4.42 13.17
CA HIS A 72 23.40 -3.87 14.53
C HIS A 72 22.15 -3.07 14.83
N GLN A 73 21.33 -2.78 13.82
CA GLN A 73 20.08 -2.03 13.93
C GLN A 73 19.02 -2.59 12.97
N LEU A 74 17.76 -2.25 13.21
CA LEU A 74 16.67 -2.62 12.33
C LEU A 74 16.83 -1.88 11.00
N ILE A 75 16.52 -2.57 9.90
CA ILE A 75 16.45 -1.96 8.57
C ILE A 75 15.14 -1.18 8.42
N ASP A 76 15.08 -0.30 7.43
CA ASP A 76 13.81 0.26 7.00
C ASP A 76 13.01 -0.85 6.28
N TYR A 77 11.97 -1.35 6.96
CA TYR A 77 11.13 -2.43 6.43
C TYR A 77 10.29 -1.99 5.25
N TYR A 78 9.92 -0.72 5.15
CA TYR A 78 9.15 -0.19 4.03
C TYR A 78 9.99 -0.22 2.75
N GLU A 79 11.24 0.20 2.84
CA GLU A 79 12.17 0.14 1.73
C GLU A 79 12.49 -1.31 1.34
N PHE A 80 12.75 -2.17 2.33
CA PHE A 80 13.11 -3.57 2.11
C PHE A 80 11.97 -4.40 1.50
N CYS A 81 10.74 -4.21 1.95
CA CYS A 81 9.59 -4.96 1.46
C CYS A 81 9.06 -4.42 0.12
N GLY A 82 9.56 -3.27 -0.36
CA GLY A 82 9.02 -2.60 -1.54
C GLY A 82 7.55 -2.17 -1.36
N VAL A 83 7.00 -2.34 -0.17
CA VAL A 83 5.70 -1.84 0.22
C VAL A 83 5.93 -0.41 0.69
N ARG A 84 5.72 0.54 -0.17
CA ARG A 84 5.55 1.92 0.28
C ARG A 84 4.28 1.92 1.13
N GLY A 85 4.46 1.84 2.44
CA GLY A 85 3.36 1.90 3.38
C GLY A 85 2.57 3.19 3.10
N GLU A 86 1.26 3.11 3.21
CA GLU A 86 0.39 4.29 3.13
C GLU A 86 0.76 5.36 4.18
N GLU A 87 1.73 5.07 5.06
CA GLU A 87 2.14 5.92 6.18
C GLU A 87 3.62 6.36 6.18
N ALA A 88 4.40 6.07 5.13
CA ALA A 88 5.66 6.80 4.99
C ALA A 88 5.34 8.30 4.98
N PRO A 89 6.05 9.16 5.77
CA PRO A 89 5.88 10.60 5.63
C PRO A 89 6.23 10.94 4.19
N VAL A 90 5.19 11.12 3.38
CA VAL A 90 5.37 11.66 2.03
C VAL A 90 6.02 13.02 2.24
N PRO A 91 7.14 13.33 1.59
CA PRO A 91 7.64 14.70 1.61
C PRO A 91 6.45 15.61 1.35
N ASP A 92 6.33 16.69 2.09
CA ASP A 92 5.27 17.68 1.89
C ASP A 92 5.45 18.26 0.48
N LEU A 93 4.95 17.50 -0.50
CA LEU A 93 4.99 17.89 -1.89
C LEU A 93 4.01 19.04 -2.03
N GLN A 94 4.55 20.27 -2.06
CA GLN A 94 3.76 21.47 -2.35
C GLN A 94 3.26 21.41 -3.79
N VAL A 95 2.21 20.63 -3.99
CA VAL A 95 1.52 20.51 -5.27
C VAL A 95 0.22 21.32 -5.23
N PRO A 96 -0.24 21.86 -6.36
CA PRO A 96 -1.55 22.52 -6.41
C PRO A 96 -2.65 21.57 -5.96
N GLU A 97 -3.45 21.99 -4.99
CA GLU A 97 -4.58 21.23 -4.46
C GLU A 97 -5.91 21.84 -4.87
N MET A 98 -6.91 20.98 -4.99
CA MET A 98 -8.31 21.33 -5.17
C MET A 98 -9.14 20.63 -4.10
N THR A 99 -10.04 21.33 -3.43
CA THR A 99 -10.92 20.71 -2.44
C THR A 99 -12.04 19.93 -3.10
N PRO A 100 -12.62 18.89 -2.42
CA PRO A 100 -13.75 18.14 -2.96
C PRO A 100 -14.95 19.03 -3.32
N ARG A 101 -15.25 20.01 -2.48
CA ARG A 101 -16.37 20.96 -2.72
C ARG A 101 -16.13 21.86 -3.93
N GLU A 102 -14.90 22.29 -4.13
CA GLU A 102 -14.52 23.07 -5.29
C GLU A 102 -14.64 22.23 -6.57
N LEU A 103 -14.11 21.00 -6.57
CA LEU A 103 -14.26 20.07 -7.68
C LEU A 103 -15.74 19.85 -8.01
N LYS A 104 -16.58 19.57 -7.00
CA LYS A 104 -18.02 19.39 -7.20
C LYS A 104 -18.66 20.62 -7.85
N SER A 105 -18.39 21.80 -7.30
CA SER A 105 -18.94 23.07 -7.83
C SER A 105 -18.53 23.30 -9.29
N ARG A 106 -17.31 22.96 -9.67
CA ARG A 106 -16.81 23.10 -11.05
C ARG A 106 -17.45 22.09 -12.00
N LEU A 107 -17.60 20.84 -11.54
CA LEU A 107 -18.32 19.80 -12.31
C LEU A 107 -19.78 20.16 -12.53
N ASP A 108 -20.45 20.73 -11.52
CA ASP A 108 -21.86 21.15 -11.63
C ASP A 108 -22.07 22.32 -12.59
N ARG A 109 -21.06 23.16 -12.77
CA ARG A 109 -21.05 24.23 -13.78
C ARG A 109 -20.76 23.75 -15.21
N GLY A 110 -20.33 22.49 -15.33
CA GLY A 110 -19.96 21.93 -16.64
C GLY A 110 -18.55 22.27 -17.10
N ASP A 111 -17.63 22.61 -16.16
CA ASP A 111 -16.22 22.84 -16.49
C ASP A 111 -15.60 21.56 -17.10
N ASP A 112 -14.79 21.70 -18.16
CA ASP A 112 -14.11 20.58 -18.79
C ASP A 112 -12.89 20.15 -17.98
N LEU A 113 -13.13 19.33 -16.94
CA LEU A 113 -12.12 18.78 -16.07
C LEU A 113 -11.87 17.31 -16.40
N TYR A 114 -10.61 16.92 -16.49
CA TYR A 114 -10.22 15.53 -16.63
C TYR A 114 -9.88 14.93 -15.26
N ILE A 115 -10.75 14.05 -14.76
CA ILE A 115 -10.54 13.37 -13.48
C ILE A 115 -9.68 12.15 -13.70
N LEU A 116 -8.50 12.12 -13.07
CA LEU A 116 -7.54 11.04 -13.13
C LEU A 116 -7.51 10.25 -11.81
N ASP A 117 -7.97 9.01 -11.84
CA ASP A 117 -7.89 8.09 -10.68
C ASP A 117 -6.60 7.29 -10.75
N VAL A 118 -5.69 7.51 -9.81
CA VAL A 118 -4.38 6.82 -9.77
C VAL A 118 -4.35 5.64 -8.81
N ARG A 119 -5.53 5.13 -8.43
CA ARG A 119 -5.68 3.94 -7.59
C ARG A 119 -5.54 2.65 -8.41
N GLU A 120 -5.53 1.53 -7.68
CA GLU A 120 -5.53 0.22 -8.31
C GLU A 120 -6.93 -0.18 -8.82
N PRO A 121 -7.03 -1.07 -9.83
CA PRO A 121 -8.31 -1.49 -10.40
C PRO A 121 -9.31 -2.03 -9.39
N HIS A 122 -8.85 -2.76 -8.38
CA HIS A 122 -9.72 -3.29 -7.33
C HIS A 122 -10.31 -2.18 -6.45
N GLU A 123 -9.57 -1.10 -6.17
CA GLU A 123 -10.06 0.05 -5.43
C GLU A 123 -11.13 0.82 -6.22
N TYR A 124 -10.92 0.94 -7.54
CA TYR A 124 -11.89 1.57 -8.44
C TYR A 124 -13.21 0.80 -8.51
N GLN A 125 -13.17 -0.53 -8.42
CA GLN A 125 -14.35 -1.39 -8.39
C GLN A 125 -15.17 -1.25 -7.10
N ILE A 126 -14.52 -0.97 -5.96
CA ILE A 126 -15.21 -0.75 -4.69
C ILE A 126 -16.05 0.54 -4.76
N CYS A 127 -15.43 1.63 -5.19
CA CYS A 127 -16.10 2.91 -5.40
C CYS A 127 -15.28 3.79 -6.36
N ASN A 128 -15.95 4.73 -7.05
CA ASN A 128 -15.28 5.69 -7.92
C ASN A 128 -16.13 6.94 -8.10
N ILE A 129 -15.51 8.01 -8.55
CA ILE A 129 -16.17 9.28 -8.92
C ILE A 129 -16.17 9.49 -10.44
N LYS A 130 -16.21 8.40 -11.20
CA LYS A 130 -16.21 8.36 -12.68
C LYS A 130 -14.96 8.98 -13.31
N GLY A 131 -13.83 8.92 -12.63
CA GLY A 131 -12.54 9.32 -13.18
C GLY A 131 -11.96 8.26 -14.13
N HIS A 132 -11.03 8.69 -14.97
CA HIS A 132 -10.22 7.78 -15.80
C HIS A 132 -9.21 7.06 -14.94
N LEU A 133 -9.27 5.73 -14.93
CA LEU A 133 -8.35 4.90 -14.14
C LEU A 133 -7.01 4.76 -14.85
N MET A 134 -5.95 5.19 -14.19
CA MET A 134 -4.57 4.97 -14.59
C MET A 134 -3.71 4.82 -13.33
N PRO A 135 -3.46 3.59 -12.88
CA PRO A 135 -2.68 3.32 -11.67
C PRO A 135 -1.35 4.07 -11.64
N LEU A 136 -0.96 4.56 -10.45
CA LEU A 136 0.26 5.36 -10.29
C LEU A 136 1.49 4.65 -10.87
N GLY A 137 1.57 3.32 -10.71
CA GLY A 137 2.67 2.50 -11.26
C GLY A 137 2.72 2.45 -12.78
N GLU A 138 1.59 2.66 -13.47
CA GLU A 138 1.50 2.69 -14.93
C GLU A 138 1.72 4.09 -15.52
N LEU A 139 1.53 5.13 -14.71
CA LEU A 139 1.57 6.52 -15.15
C LEU A 139 2.83 6.89 -15.95
N PRO A 140 4.07 6.48 -15.55
CA PRO A 140 5.26 6.81 -16.33
C PRO A 140 5.27 6.22 -17.74
N ARG A 141 4.62 5.08 -17.95
CA ARG A 141 4.56 4.41 -19.27
C ARG A 141 3.42 4.96 -20.14
N ARG A 142 2.36 5.48 -19.52
CA ARG A 142 1.13 5.88 -20.16
C ARG A 142 0.89 7.39 -20.17
N VAL A 143 1.85 8.19 -19.74
CA VAL A 143 1.75 9.65 -19.69
C VAL A 143 1.39 10.27 -21.06
N HIS A 144 1.79 9.62 -22.15
CA HIS A 144 1.50 10.06 -23.52
C HIS A 144 0.01 9.93 -23.92
N GLU A 145 -0.79 9.20 -23.15
CA GLU A 145 -2.25 9.10 -23.34
C GLU A 145 -2.99 10.33 -22.79
N LEU A 146 -2.32 11.12 -21.93
CA LEU A 146 -2.92 12.29 -21.30
C LEU A 146 -2.71 13.55 -22.15
N ASP A 147 -3.76 14.35 -22.27
CA ASP A 147 -3.70 15.63 -22.97
C ASP A 147 -3.24 16.74 -22.00
N SER A 148 -2.04 17.27 -22.22
CA SER A 148 -1.45 18.32 -21.40
C SER A 148 -2.14 19.69 -21.53
N SER A 149 -3.02 19.88 -22.52
CA SER A 149 -3.80 21.09 -22.68
C SER A 149 -5.01 21.17 -21.74
N ARG A 150 -5.53 20.00 -21.33
CA ARG A 150 -6.68 19.87 -20.42
C ARG A 150 -6.28 20.13 -18.97
N GLU A 151 -7.25 20.55 -18.20
CA GLU A 151 -7.08 20.66 -16.73
C GLU A 151 -7.37 19.31 -16.09
N ILE A 152 -6.39 18.78 -15.38
CA ILE A 152 -6.44 17.45 -14.76
C ILE A 152 -6.59 17.59 -13.24
N VAL A 153 -7.51 16.83 -12.67
CA VAL A 153 -7.62 16.66 -11.22
C VAL A 153 -7.31 15.21 -10.89
N ALA A 154 -6.14 14.97 -10.31
CA ALA A 154 -5.73 13.64 -9.90
C ALA A 154 -6.25 13.31 -8.50
N HIS A 155 -6.77 12.12 -8.31
CA HIS A 155 -7.16 11.65 -6.98
C HIS A 155 -6.71 10.21 -6.72
N CYS A 156 -6.60 9.90 -5.44
CA CYS A 156 -6.43 8.54 -4.94
C CYS A 156 -7.33 8.32 -3.71
N ARG A 157 -6.99 7.38 -2.84
CA ARG A 157 -7.75 7.15 -1.60
C ARG A 157 -7.69 8.36 -0.65
N SER A 158 -6.49 8.83 -0.30
CA SER A 158 -6.25 9.85 0.75
C SER A 158 -5.56 11.13 0.25
N GLY A 159 -5.27 11.25 -1.04
CA GLY A 159 -4.55 12.40 -1.62
C GLY A 159 -3.03 12.21 -1.71
N LYS A 160 -2.43 11.19 -1.10
CA LYS A 160 -0.96 10.99 -1.09
C LYS A 160 -0.42 10.54 -2.46
N ARG A 161 -0.89 9.40 -2.97
CA ARG A 161 -0.49 8.87 -4.30
C ARG A 161 -0.78 9.86 -5.43
N SER A 162 -1.89 10.58 -5.34
CA SER A 162 -2.23 11.60 -6.34
C SER A 162 -1.35 12.84 -6.25
N ALA A 163 -0.81 13.20 -5.07
CA ALA A 163 0.20 14.24 -4.97
C ALA A 163 1.50 13.84 -5.69
N GLU A 164 1.93 12.57 -5.56
CA GLU A 164 3.08 12.03 -6.31
C GLU A 164 2.82 12.06 -7.83
N ALA A 165 1.61 11.68 -8.25
CA ALA A 165 1.20 11.75 -9.66
C ALA A 165 1.24 13.17 -10.18
N VAL A 166 0.74 14.15 -9.42
CA VAL A 166 0.78 15.58 -9.78
C VAL A 166 2.22 16.08 -9.93
N ASP A 167 3.10 15.74 -8.98
CA ASP A 167 4.51 16.13 -9.04
C ASP A 167 5.20 15.54 -10.29
N PHE A 168 4.96 14.25 -10.56
CA PHE A 168 5.48 13.59 -11.77
C PHE A 168 4.97 14.27 -13.04
N LEU A 169 3.66 14.50 -13.16
CA LEU A 169 3.07 15.11 -14.35
C LEU A 169 3.51 16.57 -14.54
N ARG A 170 3.73 17.33 -13.46
CA ARG A 170 4.31 18.67 -13.54
C ARG A 170 5.73 18.64 -14.10
N LYS A 171 6.54 17.69 -13.68
CA LYS A 171 7.90 17.47 -14.22
C LYS A 171 7.85 17.04 -15.69
N ALA A 172 6.79 16.35 -16.11
CA ALA A 172 6.52 15.98 -17.50
C ALA A 172 5.91 17.12 -18.35
N GLY A 173 5.70 18.32 -17.77
CA GLY A 173 5.27 19.51 -18.51
C GLY A 173 3.78 19.86 -18.40
N PHE A 174 2.99 19.11 -17.64
CA PHE A 174 1.59 19.43 -17.38
C PHE A 174 1.49 20.63 -16.43
N ARG A 175 0.83 21.69 -16.84
CA ARG A 175 0.74 22.93 -16.07
C ARG A 175 -0.60 23.13 -15.35
N LYS A 176 -1.67 22.57 -15.90
CA LYS A 176 -3.03 22.67 -15.35
C LYS A 176 -3.39 21.36 -14.65
N ILE A 177 -2.79 21.11 -13.49
CA ILE A 177 -3.01 19.88 -12.76
C ILE A 177 -3.11 20.12 -11.26
N HIS A 178 -4.06 19.46 -10.60
CA HIS A 178 -4.35 19.59 -9.18
C HIS A 178 -4.47 18.22 -8.51
N ASN A 179 -4.08 18.16 -7.25
CA ASN A 179 -4.34 17.04 -6.37
C ASN A 179 -5.68 17.23 -5.66
N LEU A 180 -6.57 16.25 -5.71
CA LEU A 180 -7.79 16.28 -4.90
C LEU A 180 -7.41 16.09 -3.43
N LYS A 181 -7.56 17.17 -2.65
CA LYS A 181 -7.20 17.19 -1.23
C LYS A 181 -7.98 16.13 -0.45
N GLY A 182 -7.26 15.24 0.26
CA GLY A 182 -7.86 14.14 1.01
C GLY A 182 -8.46 13.02 0.17
N GLY A 183 -8.34 13.08 -1.17
CA GLY A 183 -8.74 12.03 -2.10
C GLY A 183 -10.22 11.68 -2.05
N ILE A 184 -10.55 10.41 -2.41
CA ILE A 184 -11.94 9.93 -2.44
C ILE A 184 -12.56 9.83 -1.04
N LEU A 185 -11.75 9.70 0.02
CA LEU A 185 -12.25 9.72 1.40
C LEU A 185 -12.86 11.09 1.74
N ALA A 186 -12.14 12.18 1.42
CA ALA A 186 -12.66 13.53 1.64
C ALA A 186 -13.83 13.86 0.70
N TRP A 187 -13.86 13.30 -0.52
CA TRP A 187 -15.02 13.39 -1.39
C TRP A 187 -16.25 12.74 -0.75
N SER A 188 -16.10 11.55 -0.18
CA SER A 188 -17.17 10.88 0.56
C SER A 188 -17.67 11.69 1.75
N ASP A 189 -16.75 12.35 2.48
CA ASP A 189 -17.12 13.16 3.65
C ASP A 189 -17.83 14.47 3.28
N ASP A 190 -17.31 15.15 2.26
CA ASP A 190 -17.69 16.55 1.98
C ASP A 190 -18.74 16.71 0.90
N VAL A 191 -18.91 15.71 0.01
CA VAL A 191 -19.67 15.85 -1.24
C VAL A 191 -20.72 14.76 -1.40
N ASP A 192 -20.33 13.50 -1.31
CA ASP A 192 -21.22 12.37 -1.59
C ASP A 192 -21.04 11.23 -0.60
N PRO A 193 -21.77 11.23 0.51
CA PRO A 193 -21.73 10.17 1.53
C PRO A 193 -22.15 8.78 1.04
N SER A 194 -22.72 8.67 -0.17
CA SER A 194 -23.05 7.37 -0.76
C SER A 194 -21.83 6.63 -1.31
N VAL A 195 -20.71 7.33 -1.51
CA VAL A 195 -19.43 6.74 -1.91
C VAL A 195 -18.82 6.02 -0.71
N PRO A 196 -18.72 4.66 -0.72
CA PRO A 196 -18.25 3.92 0.45
C PRO A 196 -16.77 4.21 0.75
N LYS A 197 -16.46 4.28 2.05
CA LYS A 197 -15.09 4.37 2.54
C LYS A 197 -14.54 2.95 2.75
N TYR A 198 -13.29 2.74 2.40
CA TYR A 198 -12.60 1.45 2.49
C TYR A 198 -11.16 1.61 2.99
#